data_f60ef381c4222697d34766d69864fa60
#
_entry.id   f60ef381c4222697d34766d69864fa60
#
_cell.length_a   1.000
_cell.length_b   1.000
_cell.length_c   1.000
_cell.angle_alpha   90.00
_cell.angle_beta   90.00
_cell.angle_gamma   90.00
#
_symmetry.space_group_name_H-M   'P 1'
#
loop_
_entity.id
_entity.type
_entity.pdbx_description
1 polymer ?
#
loop_
_entity_poly.entity_id
_entity_poly.type
_entity_poly.pdbx_seq_one_letter_code
_entity_poly.pdbx_strand_id
1 'polypeptide(L)'
;VRLQAALSTCPKGGTVYVPAGRYRTASLFLKSNTTLYLEKGAVLLGDNDRTHYPILPGVLPSENEVDEYYLTGWEGNPLNSFAGLLNITQVHDVVVTGEGTLDCDAQNGDWWVNPKIKRIAWRPRAVAMVDSENVCLHGITVQNSYSWTIHPIFVKQLDLLHFNINNPYNA
;
A
#
# COMPACT_ATOMS: atom_id res chain seq x y z
N VAL A 1 -11.97 6.57 5.60
CA VAL A 1 -12.25 6.46 7.04
C VAL A 1 -13.06 5.20 7.37
N ARG A 2 -14.15 4.88 6.65
CA ARG A 2 -14.97 3.67 6.94
C ARG A 2 -14.25 2.37 6.62
N LEU A 3 -13.51 2.30 5.50
CA LEU A 3 -12.81 1.07 5.12
C LEU A 3 -11.65 0.77 6.08
N GLN A 4 -10.88 1.78 6.51
CA GLN A 4 -9.85 1.58 7.52
C GLN A 4 -10.44 1.08 8.85
N ALA A 5 -11.59 1.60 9.24
CA ALA A 5 -12.26 1.11 10.44
C ALA A 5 -12.64 -0.38 10.33
N ALA A 6 -13.18 -0.80 9.18
CA ALA A 6 -13.48 -2.20 8.91
C ALA A 6 -12.21 -3.09 8.96
N LEU A 7 -11.11 -2.63 8.35
CA LEU A 7 -9.83 -3.35 8.41
C LEU A 7 -9.31 -3.47 9.84
N SER A 8 -9.39 -2.38 10.62
CA SER A 8 -8.90 -2.35 12.00
C SER A 8 -9.72 -3.22 12.95
N THR A 9 -11.02 -3.34 12.73
CA THR A 9 -11.95 -4.11 13.59
C THR A 9 -12.19 -5.53 13.09
N CYS A 10 -11.70 -5.89 11.90
CA CYS A 10 -11.86 -7.23 11.34
C CYS A 10 -11.32 -8.28 12.34
N PRO A 11 -12.08 -9.33 12.69
CA PRO A 11 -11.58 -10.36 13.58
C PRO A 11 -10.45 -11.16 12.94
N LYS A 12 -9.65 -11.86 13.75
CA LYS A 12 -8.60 -12.77 13.27
C LYS A 12 -9.24 -13.84 12.36
N GLY A 13 -8.65 -14.03 11.17
CA GLY A 13 -9.16 -14.91 10.13
C GLY A 13 -10.35 -14.35 9.35
N GLY A 14 -10.76 -13.11 9.65
CA GLY A 14 -11.88 -12.47 8.98
C GLY A 14 -11.53 -11.88 7.61
N THR A 15 -12.59 -11.57 6.87
CA THR A 15 -12.49 -10.95 5.54
C THR A 15 -13.23 -9.60 5.54
N VAL A 16 -12.53 -8.57 5.10
CA VAL A 16 -13.15 -7.30 4.73
C VAL A 16 -13.52 -7.38 3.26
N TYR A 17 -14.81 -7.49 2.99
CA TYR A 17 -15.36 -7.57 1.64
C TYR A 17 -15.71 -6.16 1.14
N VAL A 18 -15.18 -5.82 -0.02
CA VAL A 18 -15.46 -4.56 -0.71
C VAL A 18 -16.29 -4.86 -1.96
N PRO A 19 -17.58 -4.53 -1.96
CA PRO A 19 -18.45 -4.78 -3.10
C PRO A 19 -18.10 -3.89 -4.30
N ALA A 20 -18.65 -4.20 -5.47
CA ALA A 20 -18.50 -3.38 -6.67
C ALA A 20 -18.86 -1.92 -6.39
N GLY A 21 -18.03 -0.99 -6.86
CA GLY A 21 -18.19 0.45 -6.63
C GLY A 21 -16.85 1.18 -6.59
N ARG A 22 -16.87 2.50 -6.50
CA ARG A 22 -15.67 3.35 -6.41
C ARG A 22 -15.56 3.96 -5.02
N TYR A 23 -14.45 3.70 -4.35
CA TYR A 23 -14.21 4.08 -2.97
C TYR A 23 -12.95 4.94 -2.88
N ARG A 24 -13.11 6.26 -2.79
CA ARG A 24 -11.98 7.17 -2.60
C ARG A 24 -11.41 7.00 -1.19
N THR A 25 -10.13 6.78 -1.13
CA THR A 25 -9.39 6.58 0.11
C THR A 25 -7.95 7.07 -0.02
N ALA A 26 -7.38 7.49 1.10
CA ALA A 26 -5.94 7.65 1.21
C ALA A 26 -5.31 6.31 1.65
N SER A 27 -4.28 6.37 2.48
CA SER A 27 -3.58 5.17 2.95
C SER A 27 -4.47 4.24 3.77
N LEU A 28 -4.40 2.96 3.44
CA LEU A 28 -5.02 1.86 4.18
C LEU A 28 -3.93 0.98 4.78
N PHE A 29 -4.12 0.57 6.02
CA PHE A 29 -3.20 -0.31 6.75
C PHE A 29 -3.89 -1.62 7.05
N LEU A 30 -3.28 -2.71 6.59
CA LEU A 30 -3.75 -4.06 6.89
C LEU A 30 -3.21 -4.53 8.23
N LYS A 31 -3.85 -5.52 8.81
CA LYS A 31 -3.38 -6.18 10.02
C LYS A 31 -3.24 -7.68 9.83
N SER A 32 -2.50 -8.32 10.71
CA SER A 32 -2.26 -9.76 10.66
C SER A 32 -3.55 -10.58 10.68
N ASN A 33 -3.50 -11.73 10.01
CA ASN A 33 -4.58 -12.73 9.94
C ASN A 33 -5.87 -12.16 9.34
N THR A 34 -5.78 -11.33 8.29
CA THR A 34 -6.96 -10.76 7.64
C THR A 34 -6.88 -10.87 6.12
N THR A 35 -8.06 -10.97 5.51
CA THR A 35 -8.23 -10.92 4.06
C THR A 35 -8.94 -9.63 3.66
N LEU A 36 -8.38 -8.93 2.68
CA LEU A 36 -9.07 -7.87 1.95
C LEU A 36 -9.55 -8.46 0.62
N TYR A 37 -10.85 -8.59 0.45
CA TYR A 37 -11.45 -9.09 -0.79
C TYR A 37 -12.09 -7.95 -1.58
N LEU A 38 -11.61 -7.75 -2.80
CA LEU A 38 -12.15 -6.75 -3.73
C LEU A 38 -13.00 -7.44 -4.78
N GLU A 39 -14.31 -7.24 -4.73
CA GLU A 39 -15.22 -7.79 -5.74
C GLU A 39 -14.87 -7.25 -7.14
N LYS A 40 -15.22 -8.01 -8.17
CA LYS A 40 -15.14 -7.53 -9.55
C LYS A 40 -15.92 -6.22 -9.71
N GLY A 41 -15.24 -5.18 -10.19
CA GLY A 41 -15.80 -3.83 -10.28
C GLY A 41 -15.66 -2.98 -9.01
N ALA A 42 -15.07 -3.52 -7.94
CA ALA A 42 -14.62 -2.70 -6.82
C ALA A 42 -13.35 -1.93 -7.20
N VAL A 43 -13.32 -0.63 -6.95
CA VAL A 43 -12.17 0.23 -7.20
C VAL A 43 -11.84 1.01 -5.93
N LEU A 44 -10.70 0.73 -5.34
CA LEU A 44 -10.11 1.59 -4.31
C LEU A 44 -9.35 2.70 -5.01
N LEU A 45 -9.90 3.90 -4.97
CA LEU A 45 -9.40 5.06 -5.70
C LEU A 45 -8.59 5.95 -4.76
N GLY A 46 -7.31 6.16 -5.07
CA GLY A 46 -6.43 7.04 -4.31
C GLY A 46 -6.93 8.47 -4.21
N ASP A 47 -6.68 9.09 -3.09
CA ASP A 47 -6.93 10.52 -2.91
C ASP A 47 -5.78 11.32 -3.53
N ASN A 48 -6.09 12.44 -4.14
CA ASN A 48 -5.08 13.30 -4.77
C ASN A 48 -4.55 14.40 -3.85
N ASP A 49 -5.15 14.56 -2.67
CA ASP A 49 -4.64 15.48 -1.65
C ASP A 49 -3.57 14.79 -0.80
N ARG A 50 -2.32 15.26 -0.92
CA ARG A 50 -1.16 14.75 -0.16
C ARG A 50 -1.34 14.84 1.35
N THR A 51 -2.09 15.82 1.83
CA THR A 51 -2.29 16.04 3.26
C THR A 51 -3.08 14.92 3.93
N HIS A 52 -3.78 14.10 3.14
CA HIS A 52 -4.51 12.94 3.63
C HIS A 52 -3.64 11.69 3.82
N TYR A 53 -2.38 11.73 3.35
CA TYR A 53 -1.45 10.61 3.48
C TYR A 53 -0.51 10.83 4.65
N PRO A 54 -0.43 9.91 5.62
CA PRO A 54 0.55 10.01 6.68
C PRO A 54 1.96 9.88 6.13
N ILE A 55 2.90 10.57 6.75
CA ILE A 55 4.32 10.44 6.44
C ILE A 55 4.90 9.39 7.37
N LEU A 56 5.49 8.36 6.77
CA LEU A 56 6.19 7.31 7.50
C LEU A 56 7.68 7.64 7.52
N PRO A 57 8.35 7.48 8.67
CA PRO A 57 9.79 7.69 8.77
C PRO A 57 10.57 6.64 7.98
N GLY A 58 11.78 6.97 7.55
CA GLY A 58 12.67 6.01 6.89
C GLY A 58 13.11 4.89 7.81
N VAL A 59 13.35 5.22 9.07
CA VAL A 59 13.82 4.29 10.11
C VAL A 59 12.94 4.44 11.35
N LEU A 60 12.59 3.33 11.97
CA LEU A 60 11.97 3.32 13.30
C LEU A 60 13.07 3.24 14.37
N PRO A 61 12.90 3.91 15.52
CA PRO A 61 13.79 3.72 16.67
C PRO A 61 13.81 2.26 17.09
N SER A 62 15.00 1.72 17.31
CA SER A 62 15.20 0.39 17.86
C SER A 62 15.11 0.43 19.39
N GLU A 63 14.53 -0.61 20.00
CA GLU A 63 14.50 -0.75 21.46
C GLU A 63 15.86 -1.16 22.05
N ASN A 64 16.78 -1.66 21.23
CA ASN A 64 18.06 -2.25 21.68
C ASN A 64 19.31 -1.55 21.15
N GLU A 65 19.20 -0.41 20.51
CA GLU A 65 20.31 0.38 19.91
C GLU A 65 21.14 -0.37 18.83
N VAL A 66 20.79 -1.59 18.50
CA VAL A 66 21.55 -2.46 17.57
C VAL A 66 20.78 -2.70 16.27
N ASP A 67 19.48 -2.91 16.38
CA ASP A 67 18.64 -3.21 15.21
C ASP A 67 18.01 -1.94 14.65
N GLU A 68 18.24 -1.68 13.38
CA GLU A 68 17.58 -0.62 12.65
C GLU A 68 16.39 -1.20 11.87
N TYR A 69 15.19 -0.70 12.16
CA TYR A 69 13.99 -1.09 11.43
C TYR A 69 13.70 -0.08 10.32
N TYR A 70 13.94 -0.50 9.08
CA TYR A 70 13.61 0.31 7.92
C TYR A 70 12.11 0.23 7.63
N LEU A 71 11.44 1.36 7.63
CA LEU A 71 10.01 1.44 7.38
C LEU A 71 9.71 1.93 5.97
N THR A 72 10.46 2.90 5.48
CA THR A 72 10.33 3.41 4.11
C THR A 72 11.68 3.75 3.53
N GLY A 73 11.80 3.77 2.22
CA GLY A 73 13.04 4.11 1.56
C GLY A 73 12.89 4.55 0.10
N TRP A 74 13.95 5.07 -0.44
CA TRP A 74 14.07 5.42 -1.85
C TRP A 74 15.46 5.03 -2.36
N GLU A 75 15.50 4.17 -3.38
CA GLU A 75 16.75 3.69 -4.00
C GLU A 75 17.78 3.16 -2.98
N GLY A 76 17.31 2.36 -2.01
CA GLY A 76 18.13 1.75 -0.96
C GLY A 76 18.46 2.66 0.22
N ASN A 77 18.04 3.92 0.20
CA ASN A 77 18.24 4.84 1.31
C ASN A 77 16.99 4.92 2.19
N PRO A 78 17.11 4.81 3.52
CA PRO A 78 15.98 5.03 4.43
C PRO A 78 15.60 6.50 4.44
N LEU A 79 14.44 6.81 3.89
CA LEU A 79 13.97 8.18 3.70
C LEU A 79 12.47 8.28 4.01
N ASN A 80 12.06 9.39 4.60
CA ASN A 80 10.66 9.66 4.87
C ASN A 80 9.84 9.67 3.58
N SER A 81 8.79 8.88 3.54
CA SER A 81 7.87 8.76 2.40
C SER A 81 6.42 8.86 2.87
N PHE A 82 5.54 9.29 1.98
CA PHE A 82 4.11 9.13 2.23
C PHE A 82 3.77 7.63 2.28
N ALA A 83 2.86 7.25 3.17
CA ALA A 83 2.34 5.88 3.22
C ALA A 83 1.68 5.50 1.89
N GLY A 84 1.81 4.25 1.49
CA GLY A 84 1.19 3.72 0.29
C GLY A 84 -0.34 3.78 0.30
N LEU A 85 -0.95 3.55 -0.85
CA LEU A 85 -2.40 3.35 -0.88
C LEU A 85 -2.77 2.14 -0.03
N LEU A 86 -2.01 1.07 -0.13
CA LEU A 86 -2.12 -0.12 0.71
C LEU A 86 -0.80 -0.38 1.44
N ASN A 87 -0.85 -0.54 2.75
CA ASN A 87 0.33 -0.78 3.60
C ASN A 87 0.18 -2.10 4.35
N ILE A 88 1.21 -2.96 4.22
CA ILE A 88 1.34 -4.27 4.85
C ILE A 88 2.65 -4.21 5.63
N THR A 89 2.60 -3.74 6.86
CA THR A 89 3.79 -3.38 7.65
C THR A 89 3.77 -4.09 8.99
N GLN A 90 4.81 -4.88 9.27
CA GLN A 90 4.98 -5.63 10.51
C GLN A 90 3.77 -6.52 10.83
N VAL A 91 3.28 -7.21 9.82
CA VAL A 91 2.11 -8.08 9.90
C VAL A 91 2.38 -9.44 9.24
N HIS A 92 1.54 -10.40 9.53
CA HIS A 92 1.65 -11.75 8.97
C HIS A 92 0.29 -12.32 8.60
N ASP A 93 0.28 -13.32 7.72
CA ASP A 93 -0.93 -14.01 7.25
C ASP A 93 -1.95 -13.03 6.66
N VAL A 94 -1.52 -12.28 5.63
CA VAL A 94 -2.34 -11.27 4.98
C VAL A 94 -2.64 -11.69 3.55
N VAL A 95 -3.90 -11.64 3.18
CA VAL A 95 -4.34 -11.90 1.81
C VAL A 95 -5.07 -10.70 1.25
N VAL A 96 -4.68 -10.27 0.05
CA VAL A 96 -5.44 -9.30 -0.75
C VAL A 96 -5.85 -10.00 -2.03
N THR A 97 -7.14 -10.16 -2.26
CA THR A 97 -7.62 -10.98 -3.37
C THR A 97 -8.92 -10.46 -3.99
N GLY A 98 -9.33 -11.11 -5.07
CA GLY A 98 -10.52 -10.77 -5.84
C GLY A 98 -10.18 -10.30 -7.25
N GLU A 99 -11.14 -9.69 -7.93
CA GLU A 99 -10.99 -9.15 -9.28
C GLU A 99 -11.14 -7.62 -9.33
N GLY A 100 -11.01 -6.96 -8.19
CA GLY A 100 -11.10 -5.50 -8.08
C GLY A 100 -9.78 -4.79 -8.38
N THR A 101 -9.80 -3.47 -8.24
CA THR A 101 -8.70 -2.60 -8.65
C THR A 101 -8.24 -1.70 -7.51
N LEU A 102 -6.93 -1.60 -7.34
CA LEU A 102 -6.26 -0.52 -6.61
C LEU A 102 -5.84 0.53 -7.66
N ASP A 103 -6.52 1.64 -7.73
CA ASP A 103 -6.22 2.75 -8.63
C ASP A 103 -5.67 3.93 -7.83
N CYS A 104 -4.38 4.19 -7.93
CA CYS A 104 -3.76 5.30 -7.19
C CYS A 104 -4.19 6.67 -7.71
N ASP A 105 -4.79 6.75 -8.91
CA ASP A 105 -5.28 8.00 -9.52
C ASP A 105 -4.20 9.11 -9.62
N ALA A 106 -2.93 8.72 -9.67
CA ALA A 106 -1.80 9.65 -9.55
C ALA A 106 -1.73 10.67 -10.68
N GLN A 107 -2.27 10.33 -11.86
CA GLN A 107 -2.33 11.20 -13.04
C GLN A 107 -3.25 12.41 -12.85
N ASN A 108 -4.24 12.30 -11.98
CA ASN A 108 -5.21 13.37 -11.71
C ASN A 108 -4.80 14.27 -10.53
N GLY A 109 -3.63 13.97 -9.91
CA GLY A 109 -3.00 14.79 -8.88
C GLY A 109 -1.69 15.41 -9.36
N ASP A 110 -0.90 15.87 -8.40
CA ASP A 110 0.43 16.44 -8.67
C ASP A 110 1.58 15.43 -8.46
N TRP A 111 1.25 14.13 -8.27
CA TRP A 111 2.22 13.11 -7.92
C TRP A 111 3.29 12.91 -9.00
N TRP A 112 2.94 13.09 -10.26
CA TRP A 112 3.85 12.95 -11.39
C TRP A 112 4.47 14.27 -11.86
N VAL A 113 4.09 15.40 -11.26
CA VAL A 113 4.69 16.70 -11.57
C VAL A 113 6.06 16.79 -10.91
N ASN A 114 7.13 16.85 -11.70
CA ASN A 114 8.51 16.83 -11.23
C ASN A 114 8.80 15.68 -10.24
N PRO A 115 8.63 14.42 -10.64
CA PRO A 115 8.57 13.27 -9.74
C PRO A 115 9.87 12.99 -8.97
N LYS A 116 10.99 13.56 -9.40
CA LYS A 116 12.29 13.43 -8.72
C LYS A 116 12.53 14.52 -7.67
N ILE A 117 11.62 15.48 -7.54
CA ILE A 117 11.72 16.53 -6.52
C ILE A 117 10.93 16.09 -5.29
N LYS A 118 11.62 15.96 -4.17
CA LYS A 118 10.99 15.68 -2.88
C LYS A 118 10.09 16.86 -2.48
N ARG A 119 8.83 16.58 -2.19
CA ARG A 119 7.85 17.54 -1.66
C ARG A 119 7.39 17.08 -0.30
N ILE A 120 7.88 17.67 0.79
CA ILE A 120 7.64 17.27 2.19
C ILE A 120 8.25 15.88 2.45
N ALA A 121 7.78 14.83 1.77
CA ALA A 121 8.26 13.46 1.81
C ALA A 121 8.35 12.88 0.39
N TRP A 122 8.96 11.71 0.24
CA TRP A 122 8.98 10.99 -1.03
C TRP A 122 7.62 10.44 -1.38
N ARG A 123 7.39 10.24 -2.69
CA ARG A 123 6.11 9.71 -3.21
C ARG A 123 5.79 8.34 -2.60
N PRO A 124 4.50 8.05 -2.36
CA PRO A 124 4.08 6.75 -1.85
C PRO A 124 4.26 5.63 -2.89
N ARG A 125 4.10 4.41 -2.46
CA ARG A 125 3.93 3.23 -3.32
C ARG A 125 2.44 2.92 -3.46
N ALA A 126 2.04 2.19 -4.51
CA ALA A 126 0.68 1.68 -4.54
C ALA A 126 0.49 0.65 -3.42
N VAL A 127 1.37 -0.35 -3.36
CA VAL A 127 1.41 -1.34 -2.27
C VAL A 127 2.80 -1.34 -1.64
N ALA A 128 2.87 -0.89 -0.39
CA ALA A 128 4.08 -0.92 0.43
C ALA A 128 4.02 -2.10 1.39
N MET A 129 5.08 -2.91 1.43
CA MET A 129 5.20 -4.04 2.33
C MET A 129 6.52 -3.94 3.07
N VAL A 130 6.49 -4.04 4.38
CA VAL A 130 7.71 -3.93 5.20
C VAL A 130 7.64 -4.91 6.36
N ASP A 131 8.73 -5.66 6.56
CA ASP A 131 8.93 -6.55 7.71
C ASP A 131 7.67 -7.40 7.99
N SER A 132 7.25 -8.13 6.98
CA SER A 132 6.00 -8.91 7.01
C SER A 132 6.23 -10.34 6.52
N GLU A 133 5.33 -11.25 6.89
CA GLU A 133 5.46 -12.67 6.58
C GLU A 133 4.14 -13.26 6.07
N ASN A 134 4.24 -14.22 5.14
CA ASN A 134 3.10 -14.91 4.55
C ASN A 134 2.04 -13.94 3.99
N VAL A 135 2.45 -13.21 2.94
CA VAL A 135 1.61 -12.22 2.25
C VAL A 135 1.25 -12.73 0.86
N CYS A 136 -0.03 -12.69 0.53
CA CYS A 136 -0.52 -13.07 -0.80
C CYS A 136 -1.31 -11.94 -1.44
N LEU A 137 -0.92 -11.55 -2.67
CA LEU A 137 -1.73 -10.73 -3.57
C LEU A 137 -2.19 -11.60 -4.74
N HIS A 138 -3.50 -11.73 -4.92
CA HIS A 138 -4.06 -12.60 -5.94
C HIS A 138 -5.21 -11.96 -6.70
N GLY A 139 -5.15 -11.98 -8.04
CA GLY A 139 -6.27 -11.66 -8.94
C GLY A 139 -6.54 -10.18 -9.16
N ILE A 140 -6.04 -9.29 -8.32
CA ILE A 140 -6.32 -7.86 -8.36
C ILE A 140 -5.57 -7.13 -9.48
N THR A 141 -6.06 -5.95 -9.85
CA THR A 141 -5.36 -4.99 -10.70
C THR A 141 -4.80 -3.85 -9.85
N VAL A 142 -3.56 -3.44 -10.10
CA VAL A 142 -2.94 -2.26 -9.49
C VAL A 142 -2.54 -1.30 -10.59
N GLN A 143 -3.01 -0.05 -10.54
CA GLN A 143 -2.78 0.89 -11.62
C GLN A 143 -2.54 2.33 -11.17
N ASN A 144 -2.02 3.13 -12.11
CA ASN A 144 -1.77 4.57 -11.94
C ASN A 144 -0.95 4.90 -10.69
N SER A 145 0.08 4.10 -10.43
CA SER A 145 0.88 4.20 -9.20
C SER A 145 1.56 5.55 -9.04
N TYR A 146 1.69 6.02 -7.81
CA TYR A 146 2.40 7.26 -7.46
C TYR A 146 3.89 7.19 -7.80
N SER A 147 4.48 5.99 -7.62
CA SER A 147 5.86 5.63 -7.93
C SER A 147 5.95 4.12 -8.16
N TRP A 148 6.90 3.38 -7.57
CA TRP A 148 6.92 1.92 -7.67
C TRP A 148 5.61 1.29 -7.19
N THR A 149 5.13 0.33 -7.95
CA THR A 149 3.79 -0.21 -7.76
C THR A 149 3.72 -1.14 -6.55
N ILE A 150 4.57 -2.15 -6.50
CA ILE A 150 4.66 -3.11 -5.39
C ILE A 150 6.09 -3.04 -4.85
N HIS A 151 6.23 -2.76 -3.57
CA HIS A 151 7.53 -2.52 -2.96
C HIS A 151 7.68 -3.31 -1.65
N PRO A 152 8.14 -4.57 -1.73
CA PRO A 152 8.43 -5.37 -0.56
C PRO A 152 9.84 -5.07 -0.03
N ILE A 153 9.94 -4.90 1.29
CA ILE A 153 11.19 -4.77 2.05
C ILE A 153 11.12 -5.77 3.20
N PHE A 154 12.09 -6.69 3.29
CA PHE A 154 12.16 -7.71 4.34
C PHE A 154 10.85 -8.52 4.49
N VAL A 155 10.26 -8.91 3.37
CA VAL A 155 9.06 -9.75 3.36
C VAL A 155 9.46 -11.22 3.17
N LYS A 156 8.97 -12.09 4.06
CA LYS A 156 9.12 -13.54 3.97
C LYS A 156 7.85 -14.16 3.41
N GLN A 157 7.97 -15.10 2.49
CA GLN A 157 6.84 -15.80 1.85
C GLN A 157 5.84 -14.82 1.22
N LEU A 158 6.24 -14.26 0.07
CA LEU A 158 5.40 -13.37 -0.73
C LEU A 158 4.92 -14.09 -1.98
N ASP A 159 3.62 -14.23 -2.10
CA ASP A 159 2.96 -14.77 -3.28
C ASP A 159 2.29 -13.65 -4.08
N LEU A 160 2.70 -13.50 -5.33
CA LEU A 160 2.12 -12.55 -6.29
C LEU A 160 1.51 -13.36 -7.45
N LEU A 161 0.20 -13.60 -7.41
CA LEU A 161 -0.45 -14.56 -8.27
C LEU A 161 -1.54 -13.91 -9.14
N HIS A 162 -1.48 -14.14 -10.45
CA HIS A 162 -2.55 -13.74 -11.39
C HIS A 162 -3.02 -12.29 -11.24
N PHE A 163 -2.13 -11.36 -10.88
CA PHE A 163 -2.48 -9.95 -10.76
C PHE A 163 -1.97 -9.15 -11.96
N ASN A 164 -2.57 -7.98 -12.17
CA ASN A 164 -2.19 -7.09 -13.28
C ASN A 164 -1.61 -5.79 -12.74
N ILE A 165 -0.56 -5.30 -13.39
CA ILE A 165 -0.06 -3.93 -13.20
C ILE A 165 -0.33 -3.16 -14.49
N ASN A 166 -1.01 -2.02 -14.37
CA ASN A 166 -1.33 -1.16 -15.50
C ASN A 166 -0.95 0.29 -15.17
N ASN A 167 0.28 0.65 -15.47
CA ASN A 167 0.78 2.00 -15.30
C ASN A 167 1.05 2.65 -16.66
N PRO A 168 0.81 3.95 -16.81
CA PRO A 168 1.21 4.66 -18.01
C PRO A 168 2.72 4.78 -18.10
N TYR A 169 3.20 5.12 -19.28
CA TYR A 169 4.60 5.15 -19.67
C TYR A 169 5.52 5.98 -18.72
N ASN A 170 5.02 7.00 -18.08
CA ASN A 170 5.79 7.95 -17.25
C ASN A 170 5.38 7.96 -15.75
N ALA A 171 4.82 6.87 -15.29
CA ALA A 171 4.47 6.71 -13.86
C ALA A 171 5.71 6.53 -12.97
#